data_d19464f3feacb37daa15d53b118634a6
#
_entry.id   d19464f3feacb37daa15d53b118634a6
#
_cell.length_a   1.000
_cell.length_b   1.000
_cell.length_c   1.000
_cell.angle_alpha   90.00
_cell.angle_beta   90.00
_cell.angle_gamma   90.00
#
_symmetry.space_group_name_H-M   'P 1'
#
loop_
_entity.id
_entity.type
_entity.pdbx_description
1 polymer ?
#
loop_
_entity_poly.entity_id
_entity_poly.type
_entity_poly.pdbx_seq_one_letter_code
_entity_poly.pdbx_strand_id
1 'polypeptide(L)'
;PLEEATEKMLAEYDTNCSRINDPKVDDERNNLVPLLNLGTKEFQKYAYSWNLLTYQKKVELEIDTIPFVGYTDFHFEDKKTKEDFYIDLKTSKSLPQRVSISHAMQQSIYQKATNATQHLWYLKNPTKTKDAEFIAMSLDDYGEPMRICKHILKVMGNYLKTVDTQDDVRNSLVPNPDNWIWKEPTVLQARKDVWGY
;
A
#
# COMPACT_ATOMS: atom_id res chain seq x y z
N PRO A 1 -11.77 -3.89 -22.67
CA PRO A 1 -13.04 -4.22 -22.03
C PRO A 1 -12.82 -4.74 -20.62
N LEU A 2 -13.82 -4.64 -19.74
CA LEU A 2 -13.68 -5.09 -18.35
C LEU A 2 -13.44 -6.60 -18.24
N GLU A 3 -14.00 -7.37 -19.13
CA GLU A 3 -13.78 -8.84 -19.21
C GLU A 3 -12.31 -9.19 -19.44
N GLU A 4 -11.68 -8.58 -20.41
CA GLU A 4 -10.24 -8.79 -20.69
C GLU A 4 -9.36 -8.38 -19.50
N ALA A 5 -9.68 -7.26 -18.84
CA ALA A 5 -8.97 -6.83 -17.63
C ALA A 5 -9.15 -7.82 -16.48
N THR A 6 -10.34 -8.40 -16.35
CA THR A 6 -10.65 -9.43 -15.35
C THR A 6 -9.85 -10.71 -15.60
N GLU A 7 -9.82 -11.20 -16.83
CA GLU A 7 -9.05 -12.40 -17.21
C GLU A 7 -7.55 -12.19 -16.95
N LYS A 8 -7.01 -11.04 -17.36
CA LYS A 8 -5.60 -10.71 -17.13
C LYS A 8 -5.26 -10.64 -15.65
N MET A 9 -6.10 -9.98 -14.85
CA MET A 9 -5.91 -9.88 -13.40
C MET A 9 -5.90 -11.26 -12.73
N LEU A 10 -6.83 -12.14 -13.08
CA LEU A 10 -6.90 -13.49 -12.53
C LEU A 10 -5.70 -14.34 -12.93
N ALA A 11 -5.27 -14.27 -14.19
CA ALA A 11 -4.09 -14.99 -14.68
C ALA A 11 -2.80 -14.51 -14.00
N GLU A 12 -2.67 -13.20 -13.77
CA GLU A 12 -1.52 -12.62 -13.06
C GLU A 12 -1.51 -13.03 -11.58
N TYR A 13 -2.68 -13.00 -10.92
CA TYR A 13 -2.83 -13.48 -9.55
C TYR A 13 -2.44 -14.96 -9.43
N ASP A 14 -2.97 -15.82 -10.30
CA ASP A 14 -2.67 -17.25 -10.32
C ASP A 14 -1.16 -17.52 -10.53
N THR A 15 -0.53 -16.74 -11.41
CA THR A 15 0.91 -16.81 -11.64
C THR A 15 1.72 -16.43 -10.40
N ASN A 16 1.37 -15.32 -9.77
CA ASN A 16 2.06 -14.80 -8.59
C ASN A 16 1.86 -15.71 -7.37
N CYS A 17 0.68 -16.33 -7.23
CA CYS A 17 0.35 -17.22 -6.12
C CYS A 17 0.74 -18.68 -6.35
N SER A 18 1.20 -19.07 -7.55
CA SER A 18 1.50 -20.47 -7.91
C SER A 18 2.51 -21.18 -6.99
N ARG A 19 3.35 -20.41 -6.28
CA ARG A 19 4.36 -20.92 -5.33
C ARG A 19 4.00 -20.70 -3.87
N ILE A 20 2.83 -20.12 -3.60
CA ILE A 20 2.38 -19.80 -2.25
C ILE A 20 1.44 -20.92 -1.78
N ASN A 21 1.83 -21.60 -0.71
CA ASN A 21 0.98 -22.60 -0.06
C ASN A 21 0.21 -21.95 1.12
N ASP A 22 -0.69 -21.02 0.80
CA ASP A 22 -1.59 -20.40 1.78
C ASP A 22 -3.03 -20.85 1.49
N PRO A 23 -3.75 -21.41 2.47
CA PRO A 23 -5.13 -21.85 2.31
C PRO A 23 -6.11 -20.71 1.97
N LYS A 24 -5.68 -19.46 2.05
CA LYS A 24 -6.49 -18.28 1.72
C LYS A 24 -6.40 -17.85 0.26
N VAL A 25 -5.50 -18.44 -0.52
CA VAL A 25 -5.29 -18.05 -1.93
C VAL A 25 -6.60 -18.12 -2.72
N ASP A 26 -7.36 -19.21 -2.57
CA ASP A 26 -8.63 -19.36 -3.27
C ASP A 26 -9.69 -18.36 -2.80
N ASP A 27 -9.78 -18.09 -1.49
CA ASP A 27 -10.71 -17.12 -0.94
C ASP A 27 -10.36 -15.70 -1.44
N GLU A 28 -9.09 -15.35 -1.47
CA GLU A 28 -8.63 -14.04 -1.95
C GLU A 28 -8.87 -13.91 -3.46
N ARG A 29 -8.59 -14.96 -4.23
CA ARG A 29 -8.88 -15.01 -5.67
C ARG A 29 -10.36 -14.74 -5.97
N ASN A 30 -11.25 -15.37 -5.20
CA ASN A 30 -12.70 -15.21 -5.37
C ASN A 30 -13.17 -13.77 -5.05
N ASN A 31 -12.43 -13.02 -4.25
CA ASN A 31 -12.73 -11.63 -3.93
C ASN A 31 -12.31 -10.63 -5.03
N LEU A 32 -11.39 -11.00 -5.93
CA LEU A 32 -10.82 -10.08 -6.90
C LEU A 32 -11.86 -9.49 -7.85
N VAL A 33 -12.73 -10.33 -8.42
CA VAL A 33 -13.74 -9.87 -9.38
C VAL A 33 -14.77 -8.93 -8.75
N PRO A 34 -15.36 -9.24 -7.58
CA PRO A 34 -16.23 -8.30 -6.87
C PRO A 34 -15.56 -6.96 -6.54
N LEU A 35 -14.28 -6.98 -6.11
CA LEU A 35 -13.52 -5.77 -5.79
C LEU A 35 -13.21 -4.95 -7.04
N LEU A 36 -12.81 -5.59 -8.15
CA LEU A 36 -12.58 -4.92 -9.43
C LEU A 36 -13.84 -4.23 -9.93
N ASN A 37 -14.97 -4.93 -9.89
CA ASN A 37 -16.26 -4.39 -10.31
C ASN A 37 -16.66 -3.19 -9.45
N LEU A 38 -16.50 -3.30 -8.13
CA LEU A 38 -16.79 -2.18 -7.21
C LEU A 38 -15.88 -0.99 -7.48
N GLY A 39 -14.57 -1.19 -7.55
CA GLY A 39 -13.59 -0.13 -7.82
C GLY A 39 -13.87 0.55 -9.16
N THR A 40 -14.11 -0.21 -10.22
CA THR A 40 -14.47 0.32 -11.54
C THR A 40 -15.74 1.16 -11.49
N LYS A 41 -16.78 0.66 -10.80
CA LYS A 41 -18.06 1.40 -10.64
C LYS A 41 -17.84 2.72 -9.89
N GLU A 42 -16.99 2.75 -8.86
CA GLU A 42 -16.69 3.97 -8.13
C GLU A 42 -15.93 4.97 -9.00
N PHE A 43 -14.90 4.57 -9.73
CA PHE A 43 -14.18 5.44 -10.67
C PHE A 43 -15.08 5.97 -11.81
N GLN A 44 -15.98 5.16 -12.33
CA GLN A 44 -16.91 5.58 -13.39
C GLN A 44 -17.79 6.77 -13.01
N LYS A 45 -18.11 6.96 -11.72
CA LYS A 45 -18.87 8.12 -11.23
C LYS A 45 -18.17 9.44 -11.52
N TYR A 46 -16.85 9.43 -11.63
CA TYR A 46 -16.01 10.60 -11.82
C TYR A 46 -15.36 10.70 -13.21
N ALA A 47 -15.67 9.76 -14.13
CA ALA A 47 -15.05 9.70 -15.45
C ALA A 47 -15.18 11.00 -16.28
N TYR A 48 -16.26 11.76 -16.08
CA TYR A 48 -16.45 13.05 -16.74
C TYR A 48 -15.71 14.20 -16.04
N SER A 49 -15.45 14.09 -14.75
CA SER A 49 -14.86 15.15 -13.92
C SER A 49 -13.35 15.05 -13.78
N TRP A 50 -12.79 13.87 -13.93
CA TRP A 50 -11.36 13.61 -13.71
C TRP A 50 -10.67 13.10 -14.96
N ASN A 51 -9.40 13.47 -15.11
CA ASN A 51 -8.47 12.89 -16.07
C ASN A 51 -7.49 11.99 -15.33
N LEU A 52 -7.40 10.73 -15.69
CA LEU A 52 -6.31 9.87 -15.22
C LEU A 52 -5.03 10.27 -15.95
N LEU A 53 -4.04 10.76 -15.21
CA LEU A 53 -2.75 11.19 -15.75
C LEU A 53 -1.74 10.05 -15.77
N THR A 54 -1.59 9.34 -14.67
CA THR A 54 -0.66 8.21 -14.56
C THR A 54 -1.18 7.14 -13.60
N TYR A 55 -0.68 5.93 -13.80
CA TYR A 55 -0.88 4.76 -12.96
C TYR A 55 0.48 4.28 -12.45
N GLN A 56 0.58 3.91 -11.17
CA GLN A 56 1.81 3.45 -10.51
C GLN A 56 3.02 4.37 -10.75
N LYS A 57 2.81 5.67 -10.58
CA LYS A 57 3.86 6.67 -10.73
C LYS A 57 4.90 6.51 -9.62
N LYS A 58 6.17 6.32 -10.03
CA LYS A 58 7.29 6.37 -9.10
C LYS A 58 7.42 7.77 -8.51
N VAL A 59 7.57 7.85 -7.20
CA VAL A 59 7.90 9.08 -6.46
C VAL A 59 9.15 8.85 -5.64
N GLU A 60 9.99 9.88 -5.58
CA GLU A 60 11.22 9.88 -4.81
C GLU A 60 11.25 11.12 -3.91
N LEU A 61 11.73 10.93 -2.71
CA LEU A 61 11.79 11.97 -1.68
C LEU A 61 12.93 11.67 -0.72
N GLU A 62 13.61 12.69 -0.25
CA GLU A 62 14.54 12.58 0.86
C GLU A 62 13.95 13.26 2.11
N ILE A 63 13.96 12.56 3.24
CA ILE A 63 13.56 13.08 4.54
C ILE A 63 14.70 12.82 5.52
N ASP A 64 15.27 13.91 6.08
CA ASP A 64 16.38 13.85 7.05
C ASP A 64 17.53 12.93 6.57
N THR A 65 17.96 13.11 5.30
CA THR A 65 19.01 12.32 4.63
C THR A 65 18.65 10.85 4.32
N ILE A 66 17.45 10.42 4.61
CA ILE A 66 16.99 9.06 4.29
C ILE A 66 16.20 9.12 2.97
N PRO A 67 16.64 8.40 1.92
CA PRO A 67 15.91 8.35 0.66
C PRO A 67 14.67 7.47 0.76
N PHE A 68 13.57 7.94 0.19
CA PHE A 68 12.33 7.20 0.01
C PHE A 68 12.05 7.00 -1.46
N VAL A 69 11.61 5.82 -1.80
CA VAL A 69 11.04 5.48 -3.10
C VAL A 69 9.67 4.87 -2.85
N GLY A 70 8.68 5.32 -3.58
CA GLY A 70 7.33 4.79 -3.53
C GLY A 70 6.67 4.81 -4.89
N TYR A 71 5.51 4.18 -4.99
CA TYR A 71 4.68 4.19 -6.18
C TYR A 71 3.27 4.56 -5.76
N THR A 72 2.75 5.64 -6.34
CA THR A 72 1.36 6.06 -6.13
C THR A 72 0.46 5.25 -7.06
N ASP A 73 -0.71 4.81 -6.59
CA ASP A 73 -1.56 3.95 -7.42
C ASP A 73 -2.15 4.73 -8.60
N PHE A 74 -2.89 5.80 -8.35
CA PHE A 74 -3.54 6.58 -9.40
C PHE A 74 -3.29 8.07 -9.20
N HIS A 75 -2.89 8.75 -10.28
CA HIS A 75 -2.72 10.19 -10.34
C HIS A 75 -3.78 10.79 -11.28
N PHE A 76 -4.59 11.69 -10.76
CA PHE A 76 -5.65 12.37 -11.49
C PHE A 76 -5.47 13.89 -11.51
N GLU A 77 -6.09 14.53 -12.50
CA GLU A 77 -6.36 15.96 -12.55
C GLU A 77 -7.88 16.17 -12.49
N ASP A 78 -8.37 17.06 -11.66
CA ASP A 78 -9.73 17.55 -11.73
C ASP A 78 -9.88 18.47 -12.94
N LYS A 79 -10.80 18.16 -13.86
CA LYS A 79 -10.97 18.88 -15.13
C LYS A 79 -11.41 20.32 -14.94
N LYS A 80 -12.09 20.63 -13.82
CA LYS A 80 -12.64 21.95 -13.54
C LYS A 80 -11.63 22.83 -12.80
N THR A 81 -11.03 22.33 -11.71
CA THR A 81 -10.09 23.10 -10.88
C THR A 81 -8.65 23.06 -11.42
N LYS A 82 -8.32 22.06 -12.25
CA LYS A 82 -6.97 21.78 -12.73
C LYS A 82 -5.99 21.39 -11.62
N GLU A 83 -6.53 20.97 -10.49
CA GLU A 83 -5.74 20.48 -9.37
C GLU A 83 -5.42 19.01 -9.53
N ASP A 84 -4.18 18.66 -9.22
CA ASP A 84 -3.71 17.28 -9.17
C ASP A 84 -4.06 16.66 -7.82
N PHE A 85 -4.45 15.39 -7.85
CA PHE A 85 -4.65 14.59 -6.66
C PHE A 85 -4.32 13.12 -6.91
N TYR A 86 -4.13 12.38 -5.84
CA TYR A 86 -3.78 10.97 -5.91
C TYR A 86 -4.80 10.13 -5.15
N ILE A 87 -5.06 8.93 -5.65
CA ILE A 87 -5.88 7.93 -4.97
C ILE A 87 -5.02 6.69 -4.73
N ASP A 88 -4.90 6.28 -3.48
CA ASP A 88 -4.27 5.05 -3.05
C ASP A 88 -5.36 4.04 -2.68
N LEU A 89 -5.35 2.88 -3.35
CA LEU A 89 -6.39 1.87 -3.24
C LEU A 89 -6.01 0.82 -2.20
N LYS A 90 -6.86 0.60 -1.23
CA LYS A 90 -6.66 -0.38 -0.17
C LYS A 90 -7.77 -1.42 -0.16
N THR A 91 -7.40 -2.68 -0.17
CA THR A 91 -8.35 -3.77 0.09
C THR A 91 -8.32 -4.16 1.57
N SER A 92 -9.45 -4.50 2.13
CA SER A 92 -9.55 -4.83 3.56
C SER A 92 -10.70 -5.79 3.86
N LYS A 93 -10.62 -6.49 5.00
CA LYS A 93 -11.71 -7.34 5.50
C LYS A 93 -12.83 -6.54 6.16
N SER A 94 -12.53 -5.31 6.59
CA SER A 94 -13.51 -4.41 7.22
C SER A 94 -13.22 -2.98 6.83
N LEU A 95 -14.26 -2.17 6.65
CA LEU A 95 -14.07 -0.73 6.42
C LEU A 95 -13.56 -0.05 7.69
N PRO A 96 -12.51 0.76 7.59
CA PRO A 96 -11.99 1.49 8.73
C PRO A 96 -12.95 2.65 9.10
N GLN A 97 -13.04 2.95 10.39
CA GLN A 97 -13.74 4.14 10.88
C GLN A 97 -12.87 5.40 10.79
N ARG A 98 -11.56 5.22 10.74
CA ARG A 98 -10.56 6.29 10.61
C ARG A 98 -9.34 5.76 9.85
N VAL A 99 -8.59 6.65 9.25
CA VAL A 99 -7.30 6.31 8.62
C VAL A 99 -6.35 5.79 9.70
N SER A 100 -5.74 4.63 9.47
CA SER A 100 -4.71 4.09 10.37
C SER A 100 -3.45 4.96 10.34
N ILE A 101 -2.69 4.96 11.43
CA ILE A 101 -1.44 5.75 11.47
C ILE A 101 -0.44 5.35 10.39
N SER A 102 -0.36 4.07 10.02
CA SER A 102 0.51 3.59 8.96
C SER A 102 0.10 4.15 7.59
N HIS A 103 -1.20 4.15 7.27
CA HIS A 103 -1.71 4.75 6.04
C HIS A 103 -1.56 6.28 6.07
N ALA A 104 -1.79 6.92 7.21
CA ALA A 104 -1.59 8.35 7.35
C ALA A 104 -0.13 8.77 7.13
N MET A 105 0.84 7.99 7.63
CA MET A 105 2.26 8.20 7.36
C MET A 105 2.59 8.06 5.88
N GLN A 106 2.10 7.00 5.21
CA GLN A 106 2.28 6.81 3.77
C GLN A 106 1.73 8.00 2.98
N GLN A 107 0.49 8.42 3.29
CA GLN A 107 -0.13 9.56 2.61
C GLN A 107 0.63 10.87 2.84
N SER A 108 1.18 11.07 4.04
CA SER A 108 1.98 12.26 4.34
C SER A 108 3.31 12.28 3.57
N ILE A 109 3.95 11.12 3.38
CA ILE A 109 5.14 10.99 2.54
C ILE A 109 4.78 11.29 1.08
N TYR A 110 3.69 10.73 0.56
CA TYR A 110 3.26 10.97 -0.82
C TYR A 110 2.83 12.43 -1.05
N GLN A 111 2.09 13.01 -0.11
CA GLN A 111 1.73 14.43 -0.19
C GLN A 111 2.99 15.32 -0.25
N LYS A 112 3.98 15.03 0.59
CA LYS A 112 5.25 15.77 0.57
C LYS A 112 6.02 15.58 -0.75
N ALA A 113 6.02 14.38 -1.33
CA ALA A 113 6.71 14.06 -2.57
C ALA A 113 6.03 14.69 -3.80
N THR A 114 4.71 14.82 -3.79
CA THR A 114 3.92 15.24 -4.95
C THR A 114 3.37 16.66 -4.84
N ASN A 115 3.34 17.20 -3.64
CA ASN A 115 2.66 18.46 -3.28
C ASN A 115 1.18 18.51 -3.68
N ALA A 116 0.51 17.36 -3.70
CA ALA A 116 -0.88 17.22 -4.11
C ALA A 116 -1.70 16.47 -3.05
N THR A 117 -3.01 16.68 -3.07
CA THR A 117 -3.95 16.01 -2.16
C THR A 117 -3.91 14.50 -2.35
N GLN A 118 -3.97 13.78 -1.24
CA GLN A 118 -3.96 12.32 -1.21
C GLN A 118 -5.30 11.81 -0.70
N HIS A 119 -5.88 10.84 -1.40
CA HIS A 119 -7.10 10.15 -0.99
C HIS A 119 -6.83 8.67 -0.79
N LEU A 120 -7.50 8.07 0.18
CA LEU A 120 -7.51 6.63 0.45
C LEU A 120 -8.86 6.06 0.06
N TRP A 121 -8.87 5.12 -0.84
CA TRP A 121 -10.06 4.39 -1.23
C TRP A 121 -9.99 2.96 -0.68
N TYR A 122 -10.88 2.65 0.26
CA TYR A 122 -10.97 1.32 0.84
C TYR A 122 -12.07 0.51 0.17
N LEU A 123 -11.70 -0.64 -0.36
CA LEU A 123 -12.60 -1.66 -0.85
C LEU A 123 -12.63 -2.81 0.16
N LYS A 124 -13.80 -3.09 0.71
CA LYS A 124 -13.99 -4.20 1.63
C LYS A 124 -14.35 -5.45 0.85
N ASN A 125 -13.70 -6.54 1.19
CA ASN A 125 -13.99 -7.86 0.63
C ASN A 125 -15.48 -8.23 0.84
N PRO A 126 -16.13 -8.86 -0.15
CA PRO A 126 -17.45 -9.40 0.04
C PRO A 126 -17.42 -10.50 1.11
N THR A 127 -18.57 -10.82 1.65
CA THR A 127 -18.77 -11.96 2.54
C THR A 127 -19.86 -12.87 1.95
N LYS A 128 -20.11 -14.03 2.58
CA LYS A 128 -21.18 -14.92 2.13
C LYS A 128 -22.57 -14.27 2.11
N THR A 129 -22.77 -13.20 2.88
CA THR A 129 -24.07 -12.55 3.07
C THR A 129 -24.11 -11.07 2.69
N LYS A 130 -22.97 -10.49 2.32
CA LYS A 130 -22.86 -9.04 1.96
C LYS A 130 -21.92 -8.86 0.78
N ASP A 131 -22.33 -7.97 -0.12
CA ASP A 131 -21.50 -7.53 -1.24
C ASP A 131 -20.25 -6.78 -0.76
N ALA A 132 -19.34 -6.53 -1.69
CA ALA A 132 -18.19 -5.65 -1.47
C ALA A 132 -18.68 -4.22 -1.16
N GLU A 133 -18.04 -3.55 -0.23
CA GLU A 133 -18.39 -2.20 0.22
C GLU A 133 -17.21 -1.24 0.00
N PHE A 134 -17.49 0.06 -0.12
CA PHE A 134 -16.53 1.11 -0.43
C PHE A 134 -16.63 2.27 0.55
N ILE A 135 -15.47 2.85 0.89
CA ILE A 135 -15.39 4.16 1.54
C ILE A 135 -14.17 4.94 1.02
N ALA A 136 -14.35 6.23 0.75
CA ALA A 136 -13.28 7.16 0.49
C ALA A 136 -12.93 7.94 1.75
N MET A 137 -11.65 8.11 2.02
CA MET A 137 -11.11 8.89 3.14
C MET A 137 -9.99 9.81 2.66
N SER A 138 -9.80 10.92 3.37
CA SER A 138 -8.64 11.79 3.23
C SER A 138 -8.12 12.17 4.61
N LEU A 139 -6.92 12.72 4.67
CA LEU A 139 -6.40 13.30 5.90
C LEU A 139 -6.71 14.79 5.93
N ASP A 140 -7.18 15.27 7.07
CA ASP A 140 -7.35 16.71 7.34
C ASP A 140 -6.00 17.36 7.68
N ASP A 141 -5.08 16.57 8.26
CA ASP A 141 -3.74 17.02 8.64
C ASP A 141 -2.67 15.96 8.27
N TYR A 142 -1.67 16.37 7.51
CA TYR A 142 -0.48 15.58 7.18
C TYR A 142 0.69 15.82 8.15
N GLY A 143 0.61 16.84 8.98
CA GLY A 143 1.71 17.30 9.84
C GLY A 143 2.02 16.33 10.97
N GLU A 144 1.02 15.84 11.68
CA GLU A 144 1.23 14.89 12.77
C GLU A 144 1.81 13.55 12.29
N PRO A 145 1.24 12.88 11.26
CA PRO A 145 1.83 11.65 10.72
C PRO A 145 3.24 11.86 10.18
N MET A 146 3.52 13.01 9.53
CA MET A 146 4.86 13.35 9.06
C MET A 146 5.85 13.54 10.21
N ARG A 147 5.42 14.13 11.34
CA ARG A 147 6.25 14.26 12.54
C ARG A 147 6.64 12.90 13.11
N ILE A 148 5.69 11.94 13.11
CA ILE A 148 5.96 10.56 13.53
C ILE A 148 6.97 9.90 12.58
N CYS A 149 6.79 10.05 11.26
CA CYS A 149 7.77 9.58 10.28
C CYS A 149 9.18 10.11 10.57
N LYS A 150 9.33 11.42 10.74
CA LYS A 150 10.62 12.05 11.04
C LYS A 150 11.24 11.52 12.33
N HIS A 151 10.43 11.28 13.36
CA HIS A 151 10.93 10.69 14.60
C HIS A 151 11.49 9.27 14.37
N ILE A 152 10.76 8.42 13.66
CA ILE A 152 11.21 7.07 13.31
C ILE A 152 12.51 7.14 12.50
N LEU A 153 12.58 8.01 11.51
CA LEU A 153 13.78 8.18 10.67
C LEU A 153 14.99 8.67 11.47
N LYS A 154 14.78 9.57 12.42
CA LYS A 154 15.84 10.02 13.32
C LYS A 154 16.38 8.85 14.17
N VAL A 155 15.50 8.00 14.70
CA VAL A 155 15.90 6.80 15.45
C VAL A 155 16.69 5.84 14.55
N MET A 156 16.18 5.57 13.35
CA MET A 156 16.87 4.73 12.35
C MET A 156 18.23 5.30 11.96
N GLY A 157 18.28 6.61 11.64
CA GLY A 157 19.54 7.29 11.29
C GLY A 157 20.57 7.26 12.41
N ASN A 158 20.14 7.41 13.66
CA ASN A 158 21.05 7.26 14.81
C ASN A 158 21.56 5.83 14.95
N TYR A 159 20.67 4.85 14.79
CA TYR A 159 21.07 3.43 14.80
C TYR A 159 22.08 3.12 13.69
N LEU A 160 21.83 3.55 12.45
CA LEU A 160 22.73 3.32 11.32
C LEU A 160 24.13 3.93 11.51
N LYS A 161 24.27 4.97 12.34
CA LYS A 161 25.59 5.53 12.73
C LYS A 161 26.36 4.67 13.71
N THR A 162 25.71 3.70 14.36
CA THR A 162 26.34 2.81 15.35
C THR A 162 26.75 1.47 14.77
N VAL A 163 26.47 1.23 13.49
CA VAL A 163 26.78 -0.02 12.78
C VAL A 163 27.67 0.28 11.59
N ASP A 164 28.76 -0.44 11.45
CA ASP A 164 29.76 -0.25 10.39
C ASP A 164 29.58 -1.27 9.26
N THR A 165 28.99 -2.43 9.55
CA THR A 165 28.86 -3.55 8.61
C THR A 165 27.43 -4.10 8.56
N GLN A 166 27.14 -4.87 7.50
CA GLN A 166 25.87 -5.61 7.41
C GLN A 166 25.73 -6.64 8.55
N ASP A 167 26.84 -7.19 9.02
CA ASP A 167 26.84 -8.14 10.12
C ASP A 167 26.48 -7.46 11.47
N ASP A 168 26.92 -6.23 11.70
CA ASP A 168 26.50 -5.46 12.87
C ASP A 168 24.99 -5.20 12.85
N VAL A 169 24.43 -4.85 11.68
CA VAL A 169 22.98 -4.70 11.52
C VAL A 169 22.26 -6.02 11.84
N ARG A 170 22.72 -7.12 11.24
CA ARG A 170 22.14 -8.44 11.45
C ARG A 170 22.19 -8.89 12.90
N ASN A 171 23.31 -8.66 13.59
CA ASN A 171 23.51 -9.08 14.98
C ASN A 171 22.76 -8.22 16.00
N SER A 172 22.39 -7.01 15.64
CA SER A 172 21.65 -6.07 16.52
C SER A 172 20.13 -6.05 16.30
N LEU A 173 19.64 -6.65 15.19
CA LEU A 173 18.21 -6.76 14.91
C LEU A 173 17.73 -8.18 15.20
N VAL A 174 16.67 -8.28 16.00
CA VAL A 174 15.99 -9.55 16.26
C VAL A 174 14.68 -9.57 15.48
N PRO A 175 14.53 -10.46 14.49
CA PRO A 175 13.27 -10.55 13.76
C PRO A 175 12.16 -11.03 14.69
N ASN A 176 11.00 -10.38 14.64
CA ASN A 176 9.82 -10.83 15.35
C ASN A 176 9.18 -12.02 14.62
N PRO A 177 9.29 -13.26 15.08
CA PRO A 177 8.82 -14.45 14.36
C PRO A 177 7.30 -14.49 14.23
N ASP A 178 6.56 -13.74 15.07
CA ASP A 178 5.10 -13.69 15.02
C ASP A 178 4.57 -12.73 13.92
N ASN A 179 5.43 -11.88 13.37
CA ASN A 179 5.05 -11.01 12.27
C ASN A 179 4.75 -11.85 11.02
N TRP A 180 3.64 -11.54 10.36
CA TRP A 180 3.14 -12.27 9.20
C TRP A 180 4.16 -12.42 8.06
N ILE A 181 5.03 -11.43 7.85
CA ILE A 181 6.06 -11.44 6.81
C ILE A 181 7.04 -12.61 6.96
N TRP A 182 7.31 -13.06 8.22
CA TRP A 182 8.20 -14.18 8.49
C TRP A 182 7.54 -15.55 8.29
N LYS A 183 6.24 -15.59 7.96
CA LYS A 183 5.49 -16.81 7.63
C LYS A 183 5.57 -17.14 6.15
N GLU A 184 5.98 -16.20 5.33
CA GLU A 184 6.21 -16.38 3.91
C GLU A 184 7.43 -17.30 3.71
N PRO A 185 7.35 -18.41 2.90
CA PRO A 185 8.38 -19.45 2.85
C PRO A 185 9.78 -18.96 2.52
N THR A 186 9.93 -18.03 1.57
CA THR A 186 11.24 -17.48 1.17
C THR A 186 11.84 -16.61 2.26
N VAL A 187 11.02 -15.80 2.94
CA VAL A 187 11.43 -14.95 4.06
C VAL A 187 11.76 -15.79 5.29
N LEU A 188 10.98 -16.86 5.54
CA LEU A 188 11.27 -17.81 6.60
C LEU A 188 12.64 -18.51 6.39
N GLN A 189 12.94 -18.92 5.16
CA GLN A 189 14.22 -19.52 4.85
C GLN A 189 15.36 -18.51 5.04
N ALA A 190 15.21 -17.29 4.51
CA ALA A 190 16.20 -16.23 4.73
C ALA A 190 16.43 -15.92 6.23
N ARG A 191 15.38 -15.94 7.06
CA ARG A 191 15.48 -15.78 8.51
C ARG A 191 16.33 -16.90 9.13
N LYS A 192 16.07 -18.16 8.75
CA LYS A 192 16.85 -19.29 9.25
C LYS A 192 18.32 -19.20 8.83
N ASP A 193 18.58 -18.79 7.61
CA ASP A 193 19.93 -18.67 7.07
C ASP A 193 20.72 -17.54 7.77
N VAL A 194 20.04 -16.46 8.13
CA VAL A 194 20.67 -15.27 8.73
C VAL A 194 20.78 -15.37 10.25
N TRP A 195 19.76 -15.84 10.95
CA TRP A 195 19.69 -15.83 12.42
C TRP A 195 19.63 -17.23 13.05
N GLY A 196 19.47 -18.29 12.26
CA GLY A 196 19.51 -19.68 12.75
C GLY A 196 18.20 -20.20 13.37
N TYR A 197 17.09 -19.44 13.28
CA TYR A 197 15.78 -19.82 13.89
C TYR A 197 14.58 -19.29 13.13
#